data_49152eb71b699fae02903f2db9c945b4
#
_entry.id   49152eb71b699fae02903f2db9c945b4
#
_cell.length_a   1.000
_cell.length_b   1.000
_cell.length_c   1.000
_cell.angle_alpha   90.00
_cell.angle_beta   90.00
_cell.angle_gamma   90.00
#
_symmetry.space_group_name_H-M   'P 1'
#
loop_
_entity.id
_entity.type
_entity.pdbx_description
1 polymer ?
#
loop_
_entity_poly.entity_id
_entity_poly.type
_entity_poly.pdbx_seq_one_letter_code
_entity_poly.pdbx_strand_id
1 'polypeptide(L)'
;MSTGEKIKYYRKLRGMYQGELAEKVGLTEGAIRHYESGARTPKPSQVDDIAKVLDISPLALKDYGVESAKDLLALMLQLEDDFGIVPSDDGSSFVIGPKAPNAPKLAQMVKAWAAKREELVSGEISEEEYQDWKSHF
;
A
#
# COMPACT_ATOMS: atom_id res chain seq x y z
N MET A 1 -2.09 5.07 -7.94
CA MET A 1 -1.73 3.92 -8.80
C MET A 1 -2.79 2.82 -8.72
N SER A 2 -3.22 2.33 -9.87
CA SER A 2 -4.09 1.15 -9.97
C SER A 2 -3.37 -0.13 -9.53
N THR A 3 -4.12 -1.19 -9.27
CA THR A 3 -3.53 -2.51 -8.95
C THR A 3 -2.55 -2.97 -10.03
N GLY A 4 -2.89 -2.78 -11.31
CA GLY A 4 -2.00 -3.16 -12.41
C GLY A 4 -0.67 -2.39 -12.44
N GLU A 5 -0.73 -1.09 -12.22
CA GLU A 5 0.48 -0.26 -12.11
C GLU A 5 1.35 -0.66 -10.91
N LYS A 6 0.75 -1.02 -9.79
CA LYS A 6 1.45 -1.53 -8.61
C LYS A 6 2.11 -2.88 -8.87
N ILE A 7 1.43 -3.81 -9.56
CA ILE A 7 2.02 -5.08 -9.97
C ILE A 7 3.27 -4.84 -10.83
N LYS A 8 3.16 -3.96 -11.81
CA LYS A 8 4.30 -3.58 -12.67
C LYS A 8 5.44 -2.96 -11.88
N TYR A 9 5.13 -2.08 -10.93
CA TYR A 9 6.12 -1.42 -10.08
C TYR A 9 6.89 -2.44 -9.24
N TYR A 10 6.21 -3.28 -8.46
CA TYR A 10 6.86 -4.26 -7.61
C TYR A 10 7.57 -5.38 -8.38
N ARG A 11 7.01 -5.81 -9.52
CA ARG A 11 7.69 -6.76 -10.41
C ARG A 11 9.05 -6.23 -10.87
N LYS A 12 9.09 -4.98 -11.32
CA LYS A 12 10.34 -4.32 -11.73
C LYS A 12 11.31 -4.15 -10.56
N LEU A 13 10.80 -3.79 -9.39
CA LEU A 13 11.61 -3.67 -8.18
C LEU A 13 12.28 -4.99 -7.82
N ARG A 14 11.61 -6.12 -8.04
CA ARG A 14 12.18 -7.48 -7.87
C ARG A 14 13.02 -7.95 -9.05
N GLY A 15 13.21 -7.14 -10.08
CA GLY A 15 14.01 -7.50 -11.27
C GLY A 15 13.40 -8.58 -12.15
N MET A 16 12.10 -8.82 -12.06
CA MET A 16 11.40 -9.85 -12.82
C MET A 16 10.87 -9.34 -14.15
N TYR A 17 10.91 -10.19 -15.18
CA TYR A 17 10.16 -10.01 -16.41
C TYR A 17 8.71 -10.46 -16.25
N GLN A 18 7.82 -9.99 -17.14
CA GLN A 18 6.39 -10.38 -17.10
C GLN A 18 6.21 -11.90 -17.20
N GLY A 19 7.00 -12.56 -18.07
CA GLY A 19 6.96 -14.02 -18.22
C GLY A 19 7.41 -14.77 -16.99
N GLU A 20 8.41 -14.28 -16.26
CA GLU A 20 8.87 -14.88 -15.01
C GLU A 20 7.82 -14.81 -13.92
N LEU A 21 7.17 -13.66 -13.75
CA LEU A 21 6.07 -13.52 -12.80
C LEU A 21 4.90 -14.44 -13.19
N ALA A 22 4.54 -14.46 -14.47
CA ALA A 22 3.47 -15.32 -14.99
C ALA A 22 3.72 -16.80 -14.67
N GLU A 23 4.92 -17.30 -14.94
CA GLU A 23 5.30 -18.67 -14.64
C GLU A 23 5.16 -19.01 -13.16
N LYS A 24 5.66 -18.14 -12.29
CA LYS A 24 5.62 -18.34 -10.82
C LYS A 24 4.21 -18.34 -10.25
N VAL A 25 3.27 -17.60 -10.84
CA VAL A 25 1.87 -17.54 -10.39
C VAL A 25 0.94 -18.48 -11.18
N GLY A 26 1.46 -19.23 -12.13
CA GLY A 26 0.66 -20.15 -12.96
C GLY A 26 -0.25 -19.47 -13.96
N LEU A 27 0.13 -18.28 -14.44
CA LEU A 27 -0.61 -17.49 -15.44
C LEU A 27 0.20 -17.39 -16.74
N THR A 28 -0.42 -16.86 -17.79
CA THR A 28 0.26 -16.52 -19.03
C THR A 28 0.91 -15.14 -18.94
N GLU A 29 2.00 -14.92 -19.70
CA GLU A 29 2.60 -13.59 -19.84
C GLU A 29 1.59 -12.54 -20.33
N GLY A 30 0.71 -12.93 -21.25
CA GLY A 30 -0.37 -12.08 -21.75
C GLY A 30 -1.35 -11.64 -20.64
N ALA A 31 -1.64 -12.52 -19.67
CA ALA A 31 -2.47 -12.19 -18.53
C ALA A 31 -1.80 -11.10 -17.66
N ILE A 32 -0.52 -11.27 -17.34
CA ILE A 32 0.25 -10.28 -16.57
C ILE A 32 0.30 -8.94 -17.31
N ARG A 33 0.56 -8.96 -18.63
CA ARG A 33 0.55 -7.75 -19.46
C ARG A 33 -0.81 -7.03 -19.43
N HIS A 34 -1.91 -7.77 -19.49
CA HIS A 34 -3.25 -7.20 -19.42
C HIS A 34 -3.56 -6.62 -18.03
N TYR A 35 -3.08 -7.23 -16.96
CA TYR A 35 -3.21 -6.66 -15.61
C TYR A 35 -2.42 -5.35 -15.48
N GLU A 36 -1.17 -5.36 -15.91
CA GLU A 36 -0.30 -4.18 -15.83
C GLU A 36 -0.76 -3.00 -16.68
N SER A 37 -1.41 -3.27 -17.80
CA SER A 37 -1.98 -2.24 -18.68
C SER A 37 -3.36 -1.75 -18.25
N GLY A 38 -4.00 -2.41 -17.28
CA GLY A 38 -5.37 -2.11 -16.87
C GLY A 38 -6.45 -2.67 -17.81
N ALA A 39 -6.06 -3.43 -18.85
CA ALA A 39 -7.01 -4.06 -19.77
C ALA A 39 -7.86 -5.16 -19.10
N ARG A 40 -7.35 -5.74 -18.03
CA ARG A 40 -8.05 -6.69 -17.16
C ARG A 40 -7.70 -6.43 -15.70
N THR A 41 -8.68 -6.68 -14.83
CA THR A 41 -8.47 -6.62 -13.38
C THR A 41 -8.24 -8.04 -12.85
N PRO A 42 -7.16 -8.29 -12.10
CA PRO A 42 -6.95 -9.60 -11.48
C PRO A 42 -8.03 -9.89 -10.42
N LYS A 43 -8.42 -11.15 -10.29
CA LYS A 43 -9.30 -11.58 -9.20
C LYS A 43 -8.57 -11.46 -7.85
N PRO A 44 -9.29 -11.33 -6.72
CA PRO A 44 -8.66 -11.25 -5.39
C PRO A 44 -7.67 -12.38 -5.10
N SER A 45 -8.00 -13.63 -5.48
CA SER A 45 -7.08 -14.78 -5.31
C SER A 45 -5.81 -14.64 -6.15
N GLN A 46 -5.88 -14.04 -7.32
CA GLN A 46 -4.72 -13.79 -8.18
C GLN A 46 -3.86 -12.65 -7.62
N VAL A 47 -4.47 -11.63 -7.02
CA VAL A 47 -3.75 -10.56 -6.30
C VAL A 47 -2.94 -11.16 -5.15
N ASP A 48 -3.54 -12.07 -4.37
CA ASP A 48 -2.86 -12.74 -3.27
C ASP A 48 -1.66 -13.58 -3.75
N ASP A 49 -1.83 -14.35 -4.83
CA ASP A 49 -0.75 -15.16 -5.41
C ASP A 49 0.38 -14.30 -5.97
N ILE A 50 0.04 -13.20 -6.65
CA ILE A 50 1.02 -12.25 -7.18
C ILE A 50 1.79 -11.58 -6.03
N ALA A 51 1.09 -11.13 -5.00
CA ALA A 51 1.71 -10.52 -3.83
C ALA A 51 2.69 -11.47 -3.15
N LYS A 52 2.31 -12.74 -3.00
CA LYS A 52 3.17 -13.79 -2.44
C LYS A 52 4.45 -13.99 -3.23
N VAL A 53 4.37 -14.05 -4.56
CA VAL A 53 5.55 -14.19 -5.43
C VAL A 53 6.43 -12.95 -5.38
N LEU A 54 5.84 -11.77 -5.28
CA LEU A 54 6.57 -10.51 -5.16
C LEU A 54 7.12 -10.25 -3.75
N ASP A 55 6.80 -11.12 -2.79
CA ASP A 55 7.17 -10.97 -1.37
C ASP A 55 6.71 -9.61 -0.81
N ILE A 56 5.42 -9.34 -0.95
CA ILE A 56 4.76 -8.14 -0.43
C ILE A 56 3.40 -8.47 0.18
N SER A 57 2.87 -7.55 0.99
CA SER A 57 1.49 -7.66 1.48
C SER A 57 0.50 -7.52 0.31
N PRO A 58 -0.58 -8.31 0.24
CA PRO A 58 -1.67 -8.08 -0.71
C PRO A 58 -2.26 -6.66 -0.63
N LEU A 59 -2.23 -6.04 0.55
CA LEU A 59 -2.66 -4.65 0.74
C LEU A 59 -1.82 -3.65 -0.05
N ALA A 60 -0.54 -3.96 -0.32
CA ALA A 60 0.32 -3.14 -1.15
C ALA A 60 -0.13 -3.06 -2.61
N LEU A 61 -0.88 -4.07 -3.09
CA LEU A 61 -1.45 -4.10 -4.44
C LEU A 61 -2.87 -3.54 -4.52
N LYS A 62 -3.54 -3.36 -3.37
CA LYS A 62 -4.94 -2.94 -3.35
C LYS A 62 -5.08 -1.49 -3.85
N ASP A 63 -6.06 -1.28 -4.72
CA ASP A 63 -6.52 0.05 -5.12
C ASP A 63 -7.64 0.50 -4.17
N TYR A 64 -7.43 1.59 -3.47
CA TYR A 64 -8.41 2.18 -2.56
C TYR A 64 -9.26 3.27 -3.21
N GLY A 65 -9.06 3.53 -4.52
CA GLY A 65 -9.82 4.52 -5.27
C GLY A 65 -9.52 5.97 -4.86
N VAL A 66 -8.37 6.22 -4.26
CA VAL A 66 -7.94 7.56 -3.85
C VAL A 66 -7.04 8.14 -4.92
N GLU A 67 -7.59 9.03 -5.76
CA GLU A 67 -6.88 9.66 -6.87
C GLU A 67 -6.67 11.17 -6.66
N SER A 68 -7.39 11.76 -5.71
CA SER A 68 -7.34 13.20 -5.42
C SER A 68 -7.29 13.48 -3.91
N ALA A 69 -6.87 14.69 -3.55
CA ALA A 69 -6.96 15.16 -2.16
C ALA A 69 -8.39 15.13 -1.63
N LYS A 70 -9.37 15.36 -2.50
CA LYS A 70 -10.79 15.30 -2.15
C LYS A 70 -11.24 13.89 -1.80
N ASP A 71 -10.78 12.89 -2.55
CA ASP A 71 -11.07 11.48 -2.27
C ASP A 71 -10.47 11.05 -0.93
N LEU A 72 -9.22 11.45 -0.68
CA LEU A 72 -8.55 11.19 0.60
C LEU A 72 -9.31 11.81 1.76
N LEU A 73 -9.69 13.09 1.64
CA LEU A 73 -10.45 13.76 2.68
C LEU A 73 -11.81 13.11 2.91
N ALA A 74 -12.53 12.76 1.84
CA ALA A 74 -13.82 12.07 1.94
C ALA A 74 -13.68 10.73 2.68
N LEU A 75 -12.64 9.96 2.38
CA LEU A 75 -12.35 8.71 3.09
C LEU A 75 -12.05 8.96 4.58
N MET A 76 -11.23 9.96 4.90
CA MET A 76 -10.89 10.31 6.29
C MET A 76 -12.12 10.74 7.09
N LEU A 77 -13.01 11.56 6.48
CA LEU A 77 -14.25 11.96 7.11
C LEU A 77 -15.19 10.78 7.43
N GLN A 78 -15.24 9.78 6.54
CA GLN A 78 -16.04 8.58 6.78
C GLN A 78 -15.46 7.70 7.90
N LEU A 79 -14.15 7.74 8.10
CA LEU A 79 -13.45 6.88 9.05
C LEU A 79 -13.16 7.55 10.39
N GLU A 80 -13.54 8.82 10.57
CA GLU A 80 -13.28 9.59 11.79
C GLU A 80 -13.78 8.88 13.04
N ASP A 81 -15.05 8.44 13.04
CA ASP A 81 -15.68 7.80 14.19
C ASP A 81 -15.08 6.43 14.54
N ASP A 82 -14.64 5.68 13.54
CA ASP A 82 -14.09 4.34 13.75
C ASP A 82 -12.62 4.35 14.16
N PHE A 83 -11.85 5.29 13.65
CA PHE A 83 -10.39 5.33 13.81
C PHE A 83 -9.88 6.54 14.60
N GLY A 84 -10.72 7.53 14.83
CA GLY A 84 -10.39 8.71 15.63
C GLY A 84 -9.37 9.64 14.98
N ILE A 85 -9.25 9.62 13.66
CA ILE A 85 -8.36 10.54 12.93
C ILE A 85 -9.04 11.88 12.86
N VAL A 86 -8.51 12.87 13.58
CA VAL A 86 -9.04 14.24 13.60
C VAL A 86 -7.95 15.26 13.30
N PRO A 87 -8.28 16.39 12.67
CA PRO A 87 -7.30 17.45 12.44
C PRO A 87 -6.87 18.10 13.76
N SER A 88 -5.64 18.63 13.78
CA SER A 88 -5.22 19.59 14.81
C SER A 88 -6.01 20.88 14.69
N ASP A 89 -6.02 21.70 15.75
CA ASP A 89 -6.82 22.95 15.81
C ASP A 89 -6.52 23.92 14.67
N ASP A 90 -5.27 23.96 14.22
CA ASP A 90 -4.83 24.81 13.10
C ASP A 90 -4.91 24.13 11.72
N GLY A 91 -5.34 22.88 11.66
CA GLY A 91 -5.45 22.09 10.43
C GLY A 91 -4.12 21.71 9.79
N SER A 92 -2.99 21.88 10.47
CA SER A 92 -1.66 21.58 9.92
C SER A 92 -1.25 20.11 10.03
N SER A 93 -1.93 19.36 10.87
CA SER A 93 -1.63 17.93 11.11
C SER A 93 -2.89 17.17 11.51
N PHE A 94 -2.73 15.86 11.64
CA PHE A 94 -3.77 14.98 12.17
C PHE A 94 -3.29 14.34 13.47
N VAL A 95 -4.25 14.10 14.37
CA VAL A 95 -4.05 13.35 15.61
C VAL A 95 -5.02 12.19 15.67
N ILE A 96 -4.68 11.17 16.44
CA ILE A 96 -5.53 10.00 16.65
C ILE A 96 -6.17 10.14 18.03
N GLY A 97 -7.46 10.46 18.05
CA GLY A 97 -8.23 10.56 19.28
C GLY A 97 -8.41 9.19 19.94
N PRO A 98 -8.16 9.04 21.27
CA PRO A 98 -8.07 7.73 21.92
C PRO A 98 -9.41 7.02 22.12
N LYS A 99 -10.53 7.70 21.89
CA LYS A 99 -11.89 7.19 22.20
C LYS A 99 -12.50 6.30 21.10
N ALA A 100 -12.02 6.41 19.86
CA ALA A 100 -12.55 5.60 18.76
C ALA A 100 -12.17 4.12 18.91
N PRO A 101 -13.03 3.17 18.49
CA PRO A 101 -12.83 1.74 18.73
C PRO A 101 -11.51 1.20 18.19
N ASN A 102 -11.06 1.67 17.03
CA ASN A 102 -9.84 1.22 16.37
C ASN A 102 -8.63 2.16 16.57
N ALA A 103 -8.80 3.24 17.33
CA ALA A 103 -7.76 4.25 17.54
C ALA A 103 -6.50 3.70 18.23
N PRO A 104 -6.58 2.85 19.28
CA PRO A 104 -5.37 2.33 19.93
C PRO A 104 -4.50 1.50 19.00
N LYS A 105 -5.10 0.66 18.16
CA LYS A 105 -4.38 -0.17 17.19
C LYS A 105 -3.76 0.69 16.10
N LEU A 106 -4.52 1.65 15.55
CA LEU A 106 -4.01 2.60 14.55
C LEU A 106 -2.84 3.41 15.12
N ALA A 107 -2.96 3.94 16.34
CA ALA A 107 -1.91 4.70 16.99
C ALA A 107 -0.61 3.90 17.14
N GLN A 108 -0.71 2.61 17.48
CA GLN A 108 0.44 1.71 17.56
C GLN A 108 1.12 1.54 16.20
N MET A 109 0.35 1.34 15.14
CA MET A 109 0.86 1.20 13.77
C MET A 109 1.51 2.49 13.27
N VAL A 110 0.92 3.64 13.57
CA VAL A 110 1.49 4.95 13.21
C VAL A 110 2.80 5.22 13.95
N LYS A 111 2.93 4.79 15.20
CA LYS A 111 4.21 4.85 15.94
C LYS A 111 5.30 4.02 15.26
N ALA A 112 4.97 2.82 14.79
CA ALA A 112 5.93 1.98 14.06
C ALA A 112 6.34 2.66 12.74
N TRP A 113 5.41 3.28 12.05
CA TRP A 113 5.69 4.07 10.85
C TRP A 113 6.59 5.27 11.16
N ALA A 114 6.29 6.02 12.20
CA ALA A 114 7.11 7.17 12.63
C ALA A 114 8.55 6.75 12.96
N ALA A 115 8.73 5.63 13.68
CA ALA A 115 10.06 5.09 13.97
C ALA A 115 10.83 4.72 12.70
N LYS A 116 10.16 4.10 11.73
CA LYS A 116 10.78 3.73 10.46
C LYS A 116 11.15 4.96 9.61
N ARG A 117 10.34 6.01 9.65
CA ARG A 117 10.68 7.28 9.01
C ARG A 117 11.89 7.96 9.65
N GLU A 118 12.05 7.87 10.96
CA GLU A 118 13.23 8.40 11.66
C GLU A 118 14.51 7.69 11.21
N GLU A 119 14.47 6.36 11.07
CA GLU A 119 15.59 5.58 10.52
C GLU A 119 15.98 6.05 9.11
N LEU A 120 14.99 6.37 8.26
CA LEU A 120 15.24 6.93 6.94
C LEU A 120 15.88 8.31 7.01
N VAL A 121 15.32 9.21 7.81
CA VAL A 121 15.82 10.60 7.94
C VAL A 121 17.21 10.64 8.53
N SER A 122 17.52 9.78 9.49
CA SER A 122 18.85 9.67 10.11
C SER A 122 19.87 8.95 9.22
N GLY A 123 19.45 8.34 8.13
CA GLY A 123 20.32 7.59 7.22
C GLY A 123 20.67 6.17 7.69
N GLU A 124 19.98 5.64 8.70
CA GLU A 124 20.16 4.25 9.15
C GLU A 124 19.67 3.24 8.11
N ILE A 125 18.64 3.61 7.34
CA ILE A 125 18.15 2.83 6.21
C ILE A 125 18.09 3.68 4.94
N SER A 126 18.17 3.03 3.80
CA SER A 126 18.01 3.64 2.48
C SER A 126 16.53 3.87 2.12
N GLU A 127 16.28 4.69 1.11
CA GLU A 127 14.94 4.86 0.53
C GLU A 127 14.39 3.51 0.02
N GLU A 128 15.22 2.67 -0.60
CA GLU A 128 14.83 1.35 -1.09
C GLU A 128 14.36 0.44 0.06
N GLU A 129 15.12 0.39 1.15
CA GLU A 129 14.75 -0.37 2.34
C GLU A 129 13.46 0.15 2.98
N TYR A 130 13.25 1.46 2.97
CA TYR A 130 12.00 2.05 3.44
C TYR A 130 10.81 1.70 2.56
N GLN A 131 10.94 1.73 1.23
CA GLN A 131 9.88 1.30 0.31
C GLN A 131 9.59 -0.20 0.46
N ASP A 132 10.61 -1.02 0.64
CA ASP A 132 10.45 -2.44 0.91
C ASP A 132 9.67 -2.68 2.22
N TRP A 133 10.03 -2.00 3.29
CA TRP A 133 9.29 -2.05 4.57
C TRP A 133 7.81 -1.69 4.40
N LYS A 134 7.50 -0.59 3.68
CA LYS A 134 6.11 -0.21 3.40
C LYS A 134 5.32 -1.29 2.64
N SER A 135 5.98 -2.03 1.78
CA SER A 135 5.35 -3.08 0.97
C SER A 135 4.91 -4.30 1.78
N HIS A 136 5.45 -4.47 2.99
CA HIS A 136 5.16 -5.61 3.87
C HIS A 136 4.07 -5.33 4.91
N PHE A 137 3.55 -4.13 4.94
CA PHE A 137 2.50 -3.74 5.89
C PHE A 137 1.14 -4.33 5.58
#